data_6c4dd117a3983efe2848aea301b6e092
#
_entry.id   6c4dd117a3983efe2848aea301b6e092
#
_cell.length_a   1.000
_cell.length_b   1.000
_cell.length_c   1.000
_cell.angle_alpha   90.00
_cell.angle_beta   90.00
_cell.angle_gamma   90.00
#
_symmetry.space_group_name_H-M   'P 1'
#
loop_
_entity.id
_entity.type
_entity.pdbx_description
1 polymer ?
#
loop_
_entity_poly.entity_id
_entity_poly.type
_entity_poly.pdbx_seq_one_letter_code
_entity_poly.pdbx_strand_id
1 'polypeptide(L)'
;MKKIEAIIKPFKLEEVKTGLAELGIEGMTVTEVKGFPAVIVEQPTSSGLGAPRFMPKLKLELVVRNDLLGSAIAAIKECARTDRKDDGKIFVQDLLEVIRIRTEERGEQAI
;
A
#
# COMPACT_ATOMS: atom_id res chain seq x y z
N MET A 1 -17.27 -4.76 1.09
CA MET A 1 -15.88 -4.92 1.49
C MET A 1 -14.96 -4.51 0.34
N LYS A 2 -13.91 -3.83 0.67
CA LYS A 2 -12.93 -3.37 -0.32
C LYS A 2 -11.54 -3.84 0.08
N LYS A 3 -10.77 -4.29 -0.91
CA LYS A 3 -9.35 -4.57 -0.73
C LYS A 3 -8.55 -3.38 -1.23
N ILE A 4 -7.64 -2.92 -0.39
CA ILE A 4 -6.70 -1.87 -0.74
C ILE A 4 -5.33 -2.49 -0.90
N GLU A 5 -4.70 -2.23 -2.03
CA GLU A 5 -3.27 -2.48 -2.22
C GLU A 5 -2.58 -1.13 -2.38
N ALA A 6 -1.60 -0.87 -1.56
CA ALA A 6 -0.84 0.38 -1.64
C ALA A 6 0.63 0.07 -1.83
N ILE A 7 1.23 0.70 -2.81
CA ILE A 7 2.67 0.62 -3.04
C ILE A 7 3.29 1.89 -2.48
N ILE A 8 4.10 1.74 -1.45
CA ILE A 8 4.69 2.88 -0.74
C ILE A 8 6.21 2.75 -0.64
N LYS A 9 6.86 3.85 -0.31
CA LYS A 9 8.28 3.83 0.02
C LYS A 9 8.50 3.15 1.37
N PRO A 10 9.55 2.32 1.52
CA PRO A 10 9.73 1.53 2.74
C PRO A 10 9.78 2.34 4.03
N PHE A 11 10.39 3.52 4.00
CA PHE A 11 10.55 4.36 5.19
C PHE A 11 9.25 5.02 5.66
N LYS A 12 8.16 4.87 4.91
CA LYS A 12 6.85 5.42 5.26
C LYS A 12 5.95 4.41 5.99
N LEU A 13 6.39 3.17 6.15
CA LEU A 13 5.56 2.11 6.73
C LEU A 13 5.02 2.46 8.12
N GLU A 14 5.88 2.94 9.02
CA GLU A 14 5.45 3.20 10.40
C GLU A 14 4.41 4.32 10.47
N GLU A 15 4.56 5.36 9.67
CA GLU A 15 3.58 6.46 9.61
C GLU A 15 2.23 5.96 9.10
N VAL A 16 2.24 5.15 8.04
CA VAL A 16 1.01 4.57 7.47
C VAL A 16 0.34 3.64 8.48
N LYS A 17 1.10 2.78 9.13
CA LYS A 17 0.60 1.90 10.19
C LYS A 17 -0.12 2.69 11.28
N THR A 18 0.51 3.74 11.76
CA THR A 18 -0.06 4.58 12.82
C THR A 18 -1.35 5.25 12.35
N GLY A 19 -1.34 5.80 11.14
CA GLY A 19 -2.53 6.46 10.59
C GLY A 19 -3.71 5.50 10.40
N LEU A 20 -3.46 4.27 9.98
CA LEU A 20 -4.51 3.27 9.83
C LEU A 20 -5.00 2.76 11.19
N ALA A 21 -4.10 2.59 12.16
CA ALA A 21 -4.47 2.16 13.51
C ALA A 21 -5.40 3.16 14.20
N GLU A 22 -5.22 4.43 13.96
CA GLU A 22 -6.10 5.49 14.47
C GLU A 22 -7.54 5.37 13.97
N LEU A 23 -7.72 4.72 12.83
CA LEU A 23 -9.05 4.43 12.26
C LEU A 23 -9.62 3.10 12.75
N GLY A 24 -8.92 2.39 13.61
CA GLY A 24 -9.31 1.07 14.08
C GLY A 24 -8.96 -0.05 13.11
N ILE A 25 -8.15 0.21 12.09
CA ILE A 25 -7.71 -0.80 11.14
C ILE A 25 -6.45 -1.47 11.68
N GLU A 26 -6.57 -2.74 12.08
CA GLU A 26 -5.49 -3.46 12.74
C GLU A 26 -4.82 -4.52 11.83
N GLY A 27 -5.55 -5.01 10.84
CA GLY A 27 -5.04 -6.06 9.95
C GLY A 27 -4.42 -5.51 8.68
N MET A 28 -3.16 -5.87 8.43
CA MET A 28 -2.45 -5.46 7.23
C MET A 28 -1.36 -6.45 6.91
N THR A 29 -1.24 -6.82 5.65
CA THR A 29 -0.14 -7.65 5.15
C THR A 29 0.85 -6.77 4.42
N VAL A 30 2.13 -6.96 4.72
CA VAL A 30 3.22 -6.19 4.11
C VAL A 30 4.12 -7.15 3.34
N THR A 31 4.39 -6.80 2.09
CA THR A 31 5.28 -7.56 1.22
C THR A 31 6.35 -6.63 0.66
N GLU A 32 7.60 -7.06 0.72
CA GLU A 32 8.70 -6.35 0.06
C GLU A 32 8.61 -6.61 -1.43
N VAL A 33 8.61 -5.53 -2.22
CA VAL A 33 8.50 -5.60 -3.68
C VAL A 33 9.51 -4.66 -4.31
N LYS A 34 9.71 -4.83 -5.61
CA LYS A 34 10.53 -3.93 -6.39
C LYS A 34 9.63 -3.18 -7.36
N GLY A 35 9.66 -1.85 -7.27
CA GLY A 35 8.91 -1.00 -8.17
C GLY A 35 9.80 -0.50 -9.30
N PHE A 36 9.24 -0.49 -10.51
CA PHE A 36 9.87 0.12 -11.66
C PHE A 36 9.34 1.53 -11.76
N PRO A 37 10.17 2.57 -11.58
CA PRO A 37 9.65 3.93 -11.64
C PRO A 37 9.25 4.30 -13.06
N ALA A 38 8.09 4.92 -13.18
CA ALA A 38 7.61 5.48 -14.46
C ALA A 38 8.48 6.65 -14.94
N VAL A 39 9.35 7.15 -14.08
CA VAL A 39 10.28 8.23 -14.39
C VAL A 39 11.69 7.66 -14.36
N ILE A 40 12.36 7.74 -15.48
CA ILE A 40 13.79 7.46 -15.54
C ILE A 40 14.46 8.58 -14.74
N VAL A 41 14.92 8.24 -13.54
CA VAL A 41 15.81 9.12 -12.82
C VAL A 41 17.12 9.03 -13.57
N GLU A 42 17.44 10.05 -14.32
CA GLU A 42 18.76 10.18 -14.91
C GLU A 42 19.79 10.30 -13.78
N GLN A 43 20.28 9.18 -13.34
CA GLN A 43 21.53 9.21 -12.61
C GLN A 43 22.64 9.16 -13.64
N PRO A 44 23.56 10.13 -13.60
CA PRO A 44 24.77 10.01 -14.39
C PRO A 44 25.56 8.84 -13.81
N THR A 45 25.29 7.65 -14.32
CA THR A 45 26.14 6.52 -14.03
C THR A 45 27.33 6.60 -14.94
N SER A 46 28.49 6.30 -14.40
CA SER A 46 29.74 6.24 -15.13
C SER A 46 29.70 5.30 -16.34
N SER A 47 28.65 4.50 -16.49
CA SER A 47 28.45 3.59 -17.61
C SER A 47 27.65 4.19 -18.76
N GLY A 48 27.07 5.38 -18.59
CA GLY A 48 26.27 6.03 -19.64
C GLY A 48 25.01 5.29 -20.03
N LEU A 49 24.73 4.17 -19.40
CA LEU A 49 23.56 3.37 -19.65
C LEU A 49 22.52 3.75 -18.60
N GLY A 50 21.60 4.64 -18.95
CA GLY A 50 20.43 4.97 -18.15
C GLY A 50 19.47 3.80 -18.06
N ALA A 51 19.93 2.62 -17.62
CA ALA A 51 19.06 1.49 -17.37
C ALA A 51 18.16 1.84 -16.19
N PRO A 52 16.84 1.76 -16.38
CA PRO A 52 15.93 1.98 -15.28
C PRO A 52 16.20 0.96 -14.20
N ARG A 53 16.29 1.44 -12.96
CA ARG A 53 16.52 0.59 -11.79
C ARG A 53 15.21 0.26 -11.11
N PHE A 54 15.07 -0.99 -10.71
CA PHE A 54 14.04 -1.35 -9.76
C PHE A 54 14.37 -0.75 -8.40
N MET A 55 13.40 -0.08 -7.81
CA MET A 55 13.54 0.51 -6.48
C MET A 55 12.79 -0.33 -5.45
N PRO A 56 13.36 -0.50 -4.24
CA PRO A 56 12.64 -1.20 -3.20
C PRO A 56 11.37 -0.43 -2.81
N LYS A 57 10.26 -1.15 -2.70
CA LYS A 57 8.97 -0.64 -2.29
C LYS A 57 8.33 -1.65 -1.33
N LEU A 58 7.29 -1.22 -0.64
CA LEU A 58 6.44 -2.12 0.13
C LEU A 58 5.05 -2.14 -0.49
N LYS A 59 4.49 -3.33 -0.57
CA LYS A 59 3.08 -3.52 -0.92
C LYS A 59 2.31 -3.81 0.35
N LEU A 60 1.34 -2.96 0.64
CA LEU A 60 0.43 -3.13 1.75
C LEU A 60 -0.87 -3.69 1.21
N GLU A 61 -1.40 -4.72 1.86
CA GLU A 61 -2.71 -5.27 1.53
C GLU A 61 -3.57 -5.24 2.78
N LEU A 62 -4.73 -4.65 2.66
CA LEU A 62 -5.70 -4.61 3.74
C LEU A 62 -7.12 -4.66 3.19
N VAL A 63 -8.03 -5.15 4.00
CA VAL A 63 -9.45 -5.20 3.67
C VAL A 63 -10.19 -4.31 4.63
N VAL A 64 -11.07 -3.48 4.10
CA VAL A 64 -11.85 -2.55 4.90
C VAL A 64 -13.33 -2.65 4.55
N ARG A 65 -14.17 -2.27 5.50
CA ARG A 65 -15.60 -2.06 5.26
C ARG A 65 -15.74 -0.87 4.32
N ASN A 66 -16.84 -0.87 3.56
CA ASN A 66 -17.08 0.21 2.60
C ASN A 66 -17.10 1.59 3.24
N ASP A 67 -17.62 1.70 4.45
CA ASP A 67 -17.71 2.97 5.16
C ASP A 67 -16.35 3.52 5.62
N LEU A 68 -15.32 2.68 5.71
CA LEU A 68 -13.97 3.10 6.08
C LEU A 68 -13.05 3.35 4.88
N LEU A 69 -13.49 3.02 3.67
CA LEU A 69 -12.63 3.11 2.50
C LEU A 69 -12.06 4.51 2.29
N GLY A 70 -12.91 5.52 2.32
CA GLY A 70 -12.48 6.89 2.09
C GLY A 70 -11.46 7.36 3.12
N SER A 71 -11.70 7.08 4.39
CA SER A 71 -10.78 7.44 5.48
C SER A 71 -9.46 6.71 5.38
N ALA A 72 -9.50 5.42 5.03
CA ALA A 72 -8.28 4.62 4.86
C ALA A 72 -7.42 5.15 3.72
N ILE A 73 -8.03 5.44 2.58
CA ILE A 73 -7.32 6.02 1.43
C ILE A 73 -6.68 7.36 1.81
N ALA A 74 -7.43 8.23 2.49
CA ALA A 74 -6.93 9.54 2.92
C ALA A 74 -5.73 9.39 3.86
N ALA A 75 -5.81 8.47 4.81
CA ALA A 75 -4.72 8.22 5.75
C ALA A 75 -3.45 7.72 5.03
N ILE A 76 -3.59 6.78 4.10
CA ILE A 76 -2.46 6.27 3.33
C ILE A 76 -1.82 7.38 2.50
N LYS A 77 -2.64 8.14 1.80
CA LYS A 77 -2.15 9.25 0.97
C LYS A 77 -1.36 10.27 1.78
N GLU A 78 -1.91 10.69 2.91
CA GLU A 78 -1.25 11.68 3.75
C GLU A 78 0.06 11.16 4.34
N CYS A 79 0.03 9.94 4.87
CA CYS A 79 1.20 9.36 5.56
C CYS A 79 2.29 8.89 4.60
N ALA A 80 1.94 8.46 3.39
CA ALA A 80 2.91 7.93 2.42
C ALA A 80 3.46 8.98 1.46
N ARG A 81 2.85 10.15 1.39
CA ARG A 81 3.24 11.19 0.43
C ARG A 81 4.63 11.77 0.75
N THR A 82 5.46 11.89 -0.27
CA THR A 82 6.74 12.62 -0.23
C THR A 82 6.78 13.74 -1.27
N ASP A 83 5.70 13.89 -2.05
CA ASP A 83 5.56 14.84 -3.18
C ASP A 83 6.56 14.58 -4.30
N ARG A 84 7.01 13.33 -4.42
CA ARG A 84 7.86 12.88 -5.52
C ARG A 84 7.07 12.00 -6.47
N LYS A 85 7.48 11.97 -7.73
CA LYS A 85 6.79 11.24 -8.80
C LYS A 85 6.73 9.73 -8.56
N ASP A 86 7.63 9.19 -7.74
CA ASP A 86 7.71 7.77 -7.42
C ASP A 86 7.02 7.41 -6.09
N ASP A 87 6.11 8.24 -5.61
CA ASP A 87 5.39 8.01 -4.35
C ASP A 87 4.56 6.73 -4.32
N GLY A 88 4.25 6.17 -5.47
CA GLY A 88 3.50 4.94 -5.58
C GLY A 88 2.03 5.14 -5.90
N LYS A 89 1.25 4.09 -5.72
CA LYS A 89 -0.17 4.07 -6.09
C LYS A 89 -0.97 3.30 -5.08
N ILE A 90 -2.26 3.60 -5.05
CA ILE A 90 -3.25 2.86 -4.28
C ILE A 90 -4.20 2.22 -5.26
N PHE A 91 -4.41 0.91 -5.11
CA PHE A 91 -5.37 0.15 -5.90
C PHE A 91 -6.53 -0.27 -5.01
N VAL A 92 -7.74 -0.12 -5.49
CA VAL A 92 -8.94 -0.52 -4.75
C VAL A 92 -9.71 -1.53 -5.58
N GLN A 93 -10.09 -2.63 -4.95
CA GLN A 93 -10.85 -3.71 -5.58
C GLN A 93 -12.06 -4.06 -4.73
N ASP A 94 -13.17 -4.40 -5.39
CA ASP A 94 -14.28 -5.05 -4.70
C ASP A 94 -13.86 -6.45 -4.29
N LEU A 95 -14.16 -6.81 -3.05
CA LEU A 95 -13.85 -8.13 -2.52
C LEU A 95 -15.14 -8.90 -2.31
N LEU A 96 -15.22 -10.08 -2.93
CA LEU A 96 -16.42 -10.91 -2.86
C LEU A 96 -16.59 -11.57 -1.50
N GLU A 97 -15.48 -12.03 -0.91
CA GLU A 97 -15.54 -12.84 0.30
C GLU A 97 -14.25 -12.69 1.10
N VAL A 98 -14.37 -12.70 2.42
CA VAL A 98 -13.27 -12.86 3.37
C VAL A 98 -13.64 -14.01 4.29
N ILE A 99 -12.73 -14.91 4.53
CA ILE A 99 -12.94 -16.07 5.40
C ILE A 99 -11.75 -16.16 6.36
N ARG A 100 -12.02 -16.19 7.65
CA ARG A 100 -10.99 -16.47 8.66
C ARG A 100 -10.71 -17.96 8.68
N ILE A 101 -9.46 -18.32 8.57
CA ILE A 101 -9.05 -19.72 8.53
C ILE A 101 -9.41 -20.45 9.82
N ARG A 102 -9.15 -19.84 10.97
CA ARG A 102 -9.36 -20.50 12.27
C ARG A 102 -10.83 -20.63 12.64
N THR A 103 -11.59 -19.55 12.47
CA THR A 103 -12.97 -19.48 12.97
C THR A 103 -14.02 -19.79 11.93
N GLU A 104 -13.64 -19.79 10.65
CA GLU A 104 -14.53 -19.92 9.49
C GLU A 104 -15.56 -18.80 9.37
N GLU A 105 -15.38 -17.72 10.13
CA GLU A 105 -16.21 -16.51 9.97
C GLU A 105 -16.05 -15.95 8.56
N ARG A 106 -17.15 -15.41 8.03
CA ARG A 106 -17.21 -14.89 6.66
C ARG A 106 -17.72 -13.45 6.62
N GLY A 107 -17.34 -12.76 5.54
CA GLY A 107 -17.80 -11.41 5.29
C GLY A 107 -17.17 -10.40 6.23
N GLU A 108 -17.92 -9.35 6.58
CA GLU A 108 -17.40 -8.26 7.40
C GLU A 108 -16.91 -8.71 8.78
N GLN A 109 -17.48 -9.77 9.32
CA GLN A 109 -17.04 -10.35 10.60
C GLN A 109 -15.63 -10.94 10.52
N ALA A 110 -15.17 -11.26 9.33
CA ALA A 110 -13.86 -11.85 9.10
C ALA A 110 -12.76 -10.83 8.85
N ILE A 111 -13.12 -9.58 8.75
CA ILE A 111 -12.15 -8.51 8.55
C ILE A 111 -11.28 -8.28 9.78
#